data_804f2914165adbe2b8471c0883f14718
#
_entry.id   804f2914165adbe2b8471c0883f14718
#
_cell.length_a   1.000
_cell.length_b   1.000
_cell.length_c   1.000
_cell.angle_alpha   90.00
_cell.angle_beta   90.00
_cell.angle_gamma   90.00
#
_symmetry.space_group_name_H-M   'P 1'
#
loop_
_entity.id
_entity.type
_entity.pdbx_description
1 polymer ?
#
loop_
_entity_poly.entity_id
_entity_poly.type
_entity_poly.pdbx_seq_one_letter_code
_entity_poly.pdbx_strand_id
1 'polypeptide(L)'
;MIYYRSLHNIDVATGQIGRKIIPADFNSFIEEYIRFATEENKSTKDYKVCDPNTTVVHCVESIVSQCESQGWLDLEMATLDSFANSIANKLLREEINAQESIVNLGKEIKRGSLVQALIGSNRENIQYIIAKVEHSEWYDGESLRKTFGFPSRSKNVWKSAVIPIKIDDEGTIEFGMIRVYTDNVAKYWAERFLELEEANSDESNTSRAFEAVELELKRSMKKHFRRDYYILRDSMLSTMKTRQLFNYDDVIGRIFTGYQPEEDGLTSKLQSIKQRLLKLPEKKNFDRQFNTAPEVLKKKRRLAFRIKDGIELRITGDETDFMDDITAYKDSVGKRYLQIRCIDQETFDVFSKRQ
;
A
#
# COMPACT_ATOMS: atom_id res chain seq x y z
N MET A 1 25.54 2.56 5.38
CA MET A 1 26.07 3.12 6.64
C MET A 1 24.96 3.91 7.33
N ILE A 2 24.92 3.93 8.67
CA ILE A 2 24.03 4.80 9.44
C ILE A 2 24.85 6.00 9.88
N TYR A 3 24.48 7.20 9.42
CA TYR A 3 25.14 8.45 9.76
C TYR A 3 24.58 9.08 11.04
N TYR A 4 23.25 9.03 11.18
CA TYR A 4 22.55 9.58 12.33
C TYR A 4 21.39 8.69 12.71
N ARG A 5 21.05 8.68 14.00
CA ARG A 5 19.84 8.02 14.52
C ARG A 5 19.37 8.66 15.82
N SER A 6 18.07 8.68 16.02
CA SER A 6 17.46 9.11 17.27
C SER A 6 16.23 8.28 17.62
N LEU A 7 15.93 8.26 18.90
CA LEU A 7 14.77 7.58 19.48
C LEU A 7 14.06 8.54 20.43
N HIS A 8 12.80 8.84 20.15
CA HIS A 8 11.96 9.69 20.98
C HIS A 8 10.74 8.94 21.46
N ASN A 9 10.49 8.93 22.76
CA ASN A 9 9.23 8.49 23.30
C ASN A 9 8.17 9.59 23.08
N ILE A 10 7.02 9.23 22.55
CA ILE A 10 5.89 10.13 22.28
C ILE A 10 4.78 9.77 23.26
N ASP A 11 4.45 10.67 24.17
CA ASP A 11 3.41 10.45 25.17
C ASP A 11 2.30 11.51 25.03
N VAL A 12 1.24 11.13 24.32
CA VAL A 12 0.07 11.97 24.09
C VAL A 12 -0.66 12.30 25.41
N ALA A 13 -0.68 11.36 26.36
CA ALA A 13 -1.41 11.55 27.62
C ALA A 13 -0.77 12.62 28.51
N THR A 14 0.57 12.73 28.50
CA THR A 14 1.30 13.75 29.26
C THR A 14 1.67 14.98 28.43
N GLY A 15 1.46 14.94 27.11
CA GLY A 15 1.84 16.01 26.20
C GLY A 15 3.36 16.20 26.11
N GLN A 16 4.16 15.16 26.28
CA GLN A 16 5.61 15.24 26.36
C GLN A 16 6.32 14.32 25.36
N ILE A 17 7.48 14.78 24.88
CA ILE A 17 8.45 13.91 24.23
C ILE A 17 9.61 13.64 25.17
N GLY A 18 10.23 12.48 25.05
CA GLY A 18 11.45 12.13 25.79
C GLY A 18 12.47 11.49 24.85
N ARG A 19 13.57 12.18 24.57
CA ARG A 19 14.68 11.57 23.85
C ARG A 19 15.31 10.46 24.69
N LYS A 20 15.57 9.32 24.08
CA LYS A 20 16.20 8.17 24.72
C LYS A 20 17.64 8.00 24.23
N ILE A 21 18.52 7.71 25.15
CA ILE A 21 19.86 7.23 24.81
C ILE A 21 19.69 5.81 24.27
N ILE A 22 20.26 5.53 23.12
CA ILE A 22 20.19 4.21 22.48
C ILE A 22 21.36 3.37 23.01
N PRO A 23 21.12 2.33 23.83
CA PRO A 23 22.19 1.45 24.29
C PRO A 23 22.81 0.68 23.12
N ALA A 24 24.04 0.24 23.27
CA ALA A 24 24.78 -0.45 22.21
C ALA A 24 24.12 -1.77 21.79
N ASP A 25 23.53 -2.51 22.71
CA ASP A 25 22.79 -3.75 22.49
C ASP A 25 21.43 -3.52 21.79
N PHE A 26 20.88 -2.30 21.83
CA PHE A 26 19.65 -1.91 21.16
C PHE A 26 19.88 -1.53 19.69
N ASN A 27 21.12 -1.43 19.23
CA ASN A 27 21.45 -1.05 17.86
C ASN A 27 20.90 -2.05 16.82
N SER A 28 21.02 -3.35 17.07
CA SER A 28 20.49 -4.38 16.20
C SER A 28 18.97 -4.28 16.02
N PHE A 29 18.26 -3.86 17.06
CA PHE A 29 16.83 -3.60 16.99
C PHE A 29 16.48 -2.41 16.09
N ILE A 30 17.23 -1.31 16.22
CA ILE A 30 17.07 -0.15 15.33
C ILE A 30 17.38 -0.52 13.87
N GLU A 31 18.44 -1.29 13.63
CA GLU A 31 18.79 -1.77 12.28
C GLU A 31 17.69 -2.67 11.69
N GLU A 32 17.07 -3.51 12.50
CA GLU A 32 15.93 -4.33 12.08
C GLU A 32 14.73 -3.44 11.68
N TYR A 33 14.43 -2.37 12.42
CA TYR A 33 13.39 -1.42 12.07
C TYR A 33 13.71 -0.64 10.78
N ILE A 34 14.95 -0.21 10.60
CA ILE A 34 15.40 0.45 9.38
C ILE A 34 15.19 -0.49 8.18
N ARG A 35 15.66 -1.75 8.31
CA ARG A 35 15.49 -2.74 7.27
C ARG A 35 14.02 -2.98 6.95
N PHE A 36 13.17 -3.13 7.98
CA PHE A 36 11.74 -3.28 7.81
C PHE A 36 11.11 -2.07 7.08
N ALA A 37 11.47 -0.84 7.39
CA ALA A 37 10.96 0.36 6.74
C ALA A 37 11.39 0.48 5.27
N THR A 38 12.56 -0.08 4.90
CA THR A 38 13.14 -0.02 3.55
C THR A 38 12.82 -1.21 2.66
N GLU A 39 12.17 -2.27 3.18
CA GLU A 39 11.77 -3.44 2.39
C GLU A 39 10.92 -3.05 1.18
N GLU A 40 11.29 -3.54 -0.01
CA GLU A 40 10.67 -3.17 -1.29
C GLU A 40 9.22 -3.69 -1.46
N ASN A 41 8.83 -4.74 -0.73
CA ASN A 41 7.57 -5.45 -0.93
C ASN A 41 6.46 -5.03 0.04
N LYS A 42 6.50 -3.82 0.58
CA LYS A 42 5.44 -3.35 1.48
C LYS A 42 4.35 -2.61 0.73
N SER A 43 3.14 -2.75 1.28
CA SER A 43 2.00 -1.96 0.88
C SER A 43 2.23 -0.50 1.24
N THR A 44 2.92 0.24 0.38
CA THR A 44 3.20 1.67 0.53
C THR A 44 2.40 2.50 -0.44
N LYS A 45 2.16 3.76 -0.07
CA LYS A 45 1.64 4.80 -0.95
C LYS A 45 2.75 5.82 -1.21
N ASP A 46 2.82 6.30 -2.44
CA ASP A 46 3.84 7.25 -2.88
C ASP A 46 3.37 8.69 -2.68
N TYR A 47 4.28 9.50 -2.14
CA TYR A 47 4.08 10.92 -1.84
C TYR A 47 5.22 11.75 -2.40
N LYS A 48 4.99 13.04 -2.53
CA LYS A 48 5.99 14.03 -2.97
C LYS A 48 6.03 15.21 -2.01
N VAL A 49 7.17 15.87 -1.95
CA VAL A 49 7.32 17.18 -1.32
C VAL A 49 6.73 18.23 -2.26
N CYS A 50 5.83 19.06 -1.76
CA CYS A 50 5.28 20.20 -2.51
C CYS A 50 5.76 21.54 -1.97
N ASP A 51 5.99 21.62 -0.66
CA ASP A 51 6.56 22.80 -0.01
C ASP A 51 7.81 22.41 0.79
N PRO A 52 9.01 22.86 0.39
CA PRO A 52 10.25 22.57 1.12
C PRO A 52 10.31 23.24 2.50
N ASN A 53 9.49 24.25 2.77
CA ASN A 53 9.46 24.97 4.04
C ASN A 53 8.64 24.29 5.13
N THR A 54 8.05 23.12 4.84
CA THR A 54 7.32 22.35 5.87
C THR A 54 8.27 21.87 6.97
N THR A 55 7.75 21.72 8.18
CA THR A 55 8.58 21.44 9.36
C THR A 55 9.46 20.20 9.18
N VAL A 56 8.87 19.10 8.70
CA VAL A 56 9.62 17.83 8.59
C VAL A 56 10.63 17.89 7.46
N VAL A 57 10.24 18.41 6.29
CA VAL A 57 11.13 18.52 5.13
C VAL A 57 12.31 19.43 5.45
N HIS A 58 12.05 20.60 6.00
CA HIS A 58 13.10 21.56 6.40
C HIS A 58 14.07 20.96 7.43
N CYS A 59 13.57 20.25 8.45
CA CYS A 59 14.45 19.59 9.42
C CYS A 59 15.31 18.49 8.79
N VAL A 60 14.73 17.69 7.88
CA VAL A 60 15.49 16.64 7.17
C VAL A 60 16.56 17.26 6.27
N GLU A 61 16.21 18.29 5.51
CA GLU A 61 17.16 19.04 4.68
C GLU A 61 18.29 19.62 5.52
N SER A 62 17.96 20.23 6.67
CA SER A 62 18.96 20.80 7.60
C SER A 62 19.90 19.74 8.16
N ILE A 63 19.38 18.55 8.53
CA ILE A 63 20.20 17.41 8.98
C ILE A 63 21.18 16.98 7.89
N VAL A 64 20.70 16.84 6.64
CA VAL A 64 21.52 16.41 5.50
C VAL A 64 22.58 17.47 5.18
N SER A 65 22.20 18.75 5.13
CA SER A 65 23.11 19.88 4.89
C SER A 65 24.21 19.95 5.93
N GLN A 66 23.87 19.74 7.21
CA GLN A 66 24.85 19.71 8.30
C GLN A 66 25.83 18.54 8.15
N CYS A 67 25.34 17.35 7.80
CA CYS A 67 26.20 16.19 7.54
C CYS A 67 27.12 16.42 6.34
N GLU A 68 26.62 17.02 5.28
CA GLU A 68 27.38 17.35 4.07
C GLU A 68 28.49 18.38 4.39
N SER A 69 28.14 19.45 5.10
CA SER A 69 29.10 20.49 5.49
C SER A 69 30.24 19.98 6.38
N GLN A 70 30.00 18.92 7.14
CA GLN A 70 30.98 18.25 8.01
C GLN A 70 31.66 17.04 7.33
N GLY A 71 31.46 16.86 6.03
CA GLY A 71 32.07 15.77 5.27
C GLY A 71 31.68 14.37 5.73
N TRP A 72 30.48 14.22 6.34
CA TRP A 72 29.92 12.96 6.84
C TRP A 72 30.73 12.25 7.94
N LEU A 73 31.67 12.96 8.54
CA LEU A 73 32.55 12.48 9.62
C LEU A 73 32.47 13.45 10.81
N ASP A 74 32.65 12.93 11.99
CA ASP A 74 32.71 13.71 13.24
C ASP A 74 31.51 14.67 13.43
N LEU A 75 30.27 14.16 13.15
CA LEU A 75 29.08 14.95 13.14
C LEU A 75 28.74 15.55 14.51
N GLU A 76 28.35 16.82 14.52
CA GLU A 76 27.88 17.52 15.72
C GLU A 76 26.46 17.04 16.10
N MET A 77 26.40 15.98 16.91
CA MET A 77 25.16 15.32 17.27
C MET A 77 24.15 16.26 17.94
N ALA A 78 24.56 17.22 18.73
CA ALA A 78 23.66 18.16 19.41
C ALA A 78 22.79 18.97 18.41
N THR A 79 23.41 19.43 17.32
CA THR A 79 22.71 20.15 16.25
C THR A 79 21.74 19.26 15.52
N LEU A 80 22.12 18.03 15.13
CA LEU A 80 21.25 17.07 14.48
C LEU A 80 20.08 16.69 15.40
N ASP A 81 20.34 16.54 16.69
CA ASP A 81 19.34 16.23 17.70
C ASP A 81 18.27 17.32 17.84
N SER A 82 18.65 18.60 17.66
CA SER A 82 17.67 19.70 17.71
C SER A 82 16.63 19.61 16.60
N PHE A 83 17.03 19.26 15.39
CA PHE A 83 16.13 19.03 14.27
C PHE A 83 15.27 17.79 14.47
N ALA A 84 15.86 16.68 14.92
CA ALA A 84 15.12 15.47 15.23
C ALA A 84 14.09 15.67 16.36
N ASN A 85 14.41 16.48 17.38
CA ASN A 85 13.48 16.90 18.42
C ASN A 85 12.32 17.72 17.84
N SER A 86 12.57 18.59 16.87
CA SER A 86 11.54 19.39 16.20
C SER A 86 10.54 18.50 15.44
N ILE A 87 11.04 17.47 14.74
CA ILE A 87 10.19 16.46 14.09
C ILE A 87 9.35 15.70 15.12
N ALA A 88 9.95 15.28 16.24
CA ALA A 88 9.24 14.57 17.31
C ALA A 88 8.14 15.42 17.98
N ASN A 89 8.42 16.72 18.22
CA ASN A 89 7.43 17.67 18.72
C ASN A 89 6.27 17.89 17.76
N LYS A 90 6.56 17.95 16.45
CA LYS A 90 5.51 18.02 15.43
C LYS A 90 4.61 16.80 15.49
N LEU A 91 5.18 15.59 15.56
CA LEU A 91 4.39 14.37 15.69
C LEU A 91 3.50 14.39 16.92
N LEU A 92 4.04 14.78 18.08
CA LEU A 92 3.25 14.88 19.31
C LEU A 92 2.05 15.80 19.13
N ARG A 93 2.23 16.99 18.55
CA ARG A 93 1.12 17.93 18.29
C ARG A 93 0.04 17.32 17.42
N GLU A 94 0.45 16.66 16.31
CA GLU A 94 -0.52 16.05 15.39
C GLU A 94 -1.24 14.83 16.02
N GLU A 95 -0.58 14.11 16.93
CA GLU A 95 -1.23 13.02 17.66
C GLU A 95 -2.19 13.54 18.74
N ILE A 96 -1.88 14.64 19.41
CA ILE A 96 -2.83 15.30 20.32
C ILE A 96 -4.08 15.75 19.56
N ASN A 97 -3.91 16.45 18.43
CA ASN A 97 -5.03 16.88 17.58
C ASN A 97 -5.86 15.69 17.06
N ALA A 98 -5.19 14.59 16.69
CA ALA A 98 -5.86 13.38 16.24
C ALA A 98 -6.61 12.69 17.40
N GLN A 99 -6.03 12.67 18.62
CA GLN A 99 -6.68 12.12 19.81
C GLN A 99 -7.97 12.87 20.15
N GLU A 100 -7.95 14.20 20.09
CA GLU A 100 -9.15 15.03 20.30
C GLU A 100 -10.27 14.66 19.32
N SER A 101 -9.92 14.33 18.08
CA SER A 101 -10.89 13.95 17.05
C SER A 101 -11.53 12.58 17.26
N ILE A 102 -10.87 11.66 17.98
CA ILE A 102 -11.33 10.28 18.17
C ILE A 102 -11.78 9.97 19.60
N VAL A 103 -11.62 10.89 20.54
CA VAL A 103 -11.97 10.67 21.97
C VAL A 103 -13.44 10.27 22.13
N ASN A 104 -14.34 10.89 21.36
CA ASN A 104 -15.77 10.58 21.39
C ASN A 104 -16.12 9.19 20.81
N LEU A 105 -15.17 8.53 20.13
CA LEU A 105 -15.33 7.18 19.61
C LEU A 105 -14.83 6.10 20.59
N GLY A 106 -14.40 6.50 21.80
CA GLY A 106 -13.81 5.60 22.80
C GLY A 106 -12.48 4.98 22.33
N LYS A 107 -11.77 5.63 21.41
CA LYS A 107 -10.47 5.18 20.88
C LYS A 107 -9.35 6.06 21.41
N GLU A 108 -8.20 5.45 21.63
CA GLU A 108 -7.00 6.14 22.08
C GLU A 108 -5.84 5.89 21.11
N ILE A 109 -5.03 6.94 20.90
CA ILE A 109 -3.76 6.81 20.21
C ILE A 109 -2.77 6.13 21.16
N LYS A 110 -2.27 4.99 20.76
CA LYS A 110 -1.34 4.22 21.57
C LYS A 110 -0.01 4.94 21.74
N ARG A 111 0.55 4.82 22.94
CA ARG A 111 1.91 5.26 23.25
C ARG A 111 2.88 4.58 22.30
N GLY A 112 3.93 5.29 21.95
CA GLY A 112 4.93 4.75 21.05
C GLY A 112 6.21 5.55 21.04
N SER A 113 7.14 5.11 20.22
CA SER A 113 8.41 5.79 20.00
C SER A 113 8.56 6.16 18.53
N LEU A 114 9.14 7.31 18.28
CA LEU A 114 9.59 7.77 16.98
C LEU A 114 11.07 7.39 16.81
N VAL A 115 11.34 6.52 15.85
CA VAL A 115 12.68 6.20 15.36
C VAL A 115 12.97 7.07 14.16
N GLN A 116 14.12 7.72 14.15
CA GLN A 116 14.60 8.50 13.01
C GLN A 116 16.02 8.05 12.68
N ALA A 117 16.33 7.91 11.40
CA ALA A 117 17.65 7.51 10.96
C ALA A 117 18.01 8.12 9.61
N LEU A 118 19.25 8.57 9.47
CA LEU A 118 19.86 8.96 8.21
C LEU A 118 20.83 7.85 7.80
N ILE A 119 20.57 7.24 6.67
CA ILE A 119 21.36 6.14 6.12
C ILE A 119 21.82 6.45 4.69
N GLY A 120 22.90 5.86 4.26
CA GLY A 120 23.36 6.03 2.89
C GLY A 120 24.65 5.29 2.60
N SER A 121 25.03 5.29 1.33
CA SER A 121 26.29 4.75 0.83
C SER A 121 27.15 5.81 0.13
N ASN A 122 26.51 6.80 -0.49
CA ASN A 122 27.13 7.93 -1.20
C ASN A 122 26.11 9.07 -1.34
N ARG A 123 26.51 10.20 -1.92
CA ARG A 123 25.67 11.39 -2.15
C ARG A 123 24.39 11.11 -2.98
N GLU A 124 24.42 10.12 -3.87
CA GLU A 124 23.28 9.77 -4.72
C GLU A 124 22.28 8.81 -4.05
N ASN A 125 22.70 8.16 -2.95
CA ASN A 125 21.89 7.14 -2.28
C ASN A 125 21.85 7.37 -0.77
N ILE A 126 21.16 8.44 -0.40
CA ILE A 126 20.86 8.82 0.97
C ILE A 126 19.37 8.60 1.22
N GLN A 127 19.02 8.16 2.41
CA GLN A 127 17.62 8.01 2.83
C GLN A 127 17.46 8.51 4.26
N TYR A 128 16.42 9.31 4.50
CA TYR A 128 15.97 9.60 5.85
C TYR A 128 14.74 8.76 6.16
N ILE A 129 14.80 8.05 7.28
CA ILE A 129 13.75 7.13 7.70
C ILE A 129 13.09 7.69 8.94
N ILE A 130 11.77 7.72 8.92
CA ILE A 130 10.94 8.09 10.05
C ILE A 130 9.98 6.91 10.30
N ALA A 131 10.01 6.34 11.50
CA ALA A 131 9.13 5.22 11.84
C ALA A 131 8.53 5.39 13.23
N LYS A 132 7.20 5.28 13.35
CA LYS A 132 6.52 5.19 14.64
C LYS A 132 6.32 3.73 15.01
N VAL A 133 6.80 3.37 16.20
CA VAL A 133 6.67 2.05 16.80
C VAL A 133 5.73 2.16 18.00
N GLU A 134 4.60 1.48 17.98
CA GLU A 134 3.73 1.42 19.14
C GLU A 134 4.29 0.48 20.21
N HIS A 135 4.14 0.88 21.46
CA HIS A 135 4.55 0.04 22.58
C HIS A 135 3.48 -1.01 22.87
N SER A 136 3.94 -2.25 23.13
CA SER A 136 3.10 -3.31 23.66
C SER A 136 3.04 -3.24 25.19
N GLU A 137 1.90 -3.62 25.75
CA GLU A 137 1.72 -3.77 27.19
C GLU A 137 2.03 -5.21 27.59
N TRP A 138 2.76 -5.39 28.71
CA TRP A 138 2.91 -6.68 29.35
C TRP A 138 3.04 -6.52 30.86
N TYR A 139 2.91 -7.60 31.59
CA TYR A 139 3.20 -7.65 33.01
C TYR A 139 4.66 -8.10 33.20
N ASP A 140 5.43 -7.31 33.93
CA ASP A 140 6.78 -7.67 34.33
C ASP A 140 6.75 -8.88 35.26
N GLY A 141 7.57 -9.91 35.00
CA GLY A 141 7.48 -11.20 35.69
C GLY A 141 7.91 -11.16 37.16
N GLU A 142 8.71 -10.16 37.55
CA GLU A 142 9.20 -10.02 38.93
C GLU A 142 8.31 -9.07 39.72
N SER A 143 8.03 -7.90 39.18
CA SER A 143 7.26 -6.86 39.87
C SER A 143 5.76 -7.04 39.77
N LEU A 144 5.26 -7.88 38.86
CA LEU A 144 3.85 -8.07 38.49
C LEU A 144 3.13 -6.75 38.12
N ARG A 145 3.91 -5.72 37.76
CA ARG A 145 3.38 -4.43 37.34
C ARG A 145 3.20 -4.39 35.83
N LYS A 146 2.15 -3.73 35.42
CA LYS A 146 1.92 -3.43 34.00
C LYS A 146 3.02 -2.51 33.50
N THR A 147 3.73 -2.91 32.48
CA THR A 147 4.80 -2.14 31.85
C THR A 147 4.57 -2.03 30.35
N PHE A 148 5.24 -1.06 29.73
CA PHE A 148 5.16 -0.81 28.32
C PHE A 148 6.54 -0.86 27.70
N GLY A 149 6.65 -1.37 26.49
CA GLY A 149 7.92 -1.38 25.81
C GLY A 149 7.82 -1.84 24.36
N PHE A 150 8.96 -1.98 23.75
CA PHE A 150 9.07 -2.39 22.36
C PHE A 150 8.62 -3.85 22.18
N PRO A 151 7.78 -4.12 21.18
CA PRO A 151 7.45 -5.49 20.83
C PRO A 151 8.69 -6.23 20.35
N SER A 152 8.82 -7.50 20.72
CA SER A 152 9.98 -8.34 20.40
C SER A 152 10.12 -8.70 18.91
N ARG A 153 9.24 -8.24 18.04
CA ARG A 153 9.26 -8.52 16.59
C ARG A 153 9.01 -7.22 15.82
N SER A 154 9.79 -7.02 14.77
CA SER A 154 9.71 -5.87 13.82
C SER A 154 8.36 -5.69 13.12
N LYS A 155 7.46 -6.66 13.21
CA LYS A 155 6.11 -6.59 12.59
C LYS A 155 5.20 -5.49 13.14
N ASN A 156 5.63 -4.73 14.13
CA ASN A 156 4.84 -3.70 14.80
C ASN A 156 5.31 -2.26 14.48
N VAL A 157 5.92 -2.03 13.33
CA VAL A 157 6.03 -0.68 12.78
C VAL A 157 4.68 -0.33 12.16
N TRP A 158 3.95 0.53 12.84
CA TRP A 158 2.59 0.90 12.43
C TRP A 158 2.56 1.99 11.38
N LYS A 159 3.61 2.83 11.34
CA LYS A 159 3.73 3.91 10.36
C LYS A 159 5.19 4.17 10.07
N SER A 160 5.53 4.32 8.81
CA SER A 160 6.88 4.73 8.42
C SER A 160 6.88 5.58 7.16
N ALA A 161 7.93 6.38 7.00
CA ALA A 161 8.24 7.09 5.77
C ALA A 161 9.72 6.86 5.43
N VAL A 162 9.99 6.57 4.18
CA VAL A 162 11.33 6.50 3.61
C VAL A 162 11.46 7.65 2.62
N ILE A 163 12.33 8.60 2.93
CA ILE A 163 12.56 9.82 2.18
C ILE A 163 13.90 9.67 1.43
N PRO A 164 13.87 9.32 0.13
CA PRO A 164 15.07 9.26 -0.68
C PRO A 164 15.62 10.67 -0.93
N ILE A 165 16.92 10.82 -0.83
CA ILE A 165 17.61 12.10 -0.95
C ILE A 165 18.82 11.93 -1.87
N LYS A 166 19.03 12.88 -2.76
CA LYS A 166 20.23 13.02 -3.58
C LYS A 166 20.83 14.39 -3.35
N ILE A 167 22.13 14.46 -3.44
CA ILE A 167 22.87 15.70 -3.40
C ILE A 167 23.61 15.79 -4.74
N ASP A 168 23.33 16.83 -5.50
CA ASP A 168 24.01 17.07 -6.78
C ASP A 168 25.44 17.57 -6.58
N ASP A 169 26.14 17.79 -7.69
CA ASP A 169 27.52 18.26 -7.68
C ASP A 169 27.66 19.70 -7.14
N GLU A 170 26.57 20.49 -7.18
CA GLU A 170 26.49 21.86 -6.67
C GLU A 170 26.12 21.91 -5.18
N GLY A 171 25.81 20.75 -4.57
CA GLY A 171 25.40 20.61 -3.17
C GLY A 171 23.91 20.82 -2.94
N THR A 172 23.09 20.85 -4.02
CA THR A 172 21.64 20.98 -3.91
C THR A 172 21.02 19.66 -3.46
N ILE A 173 20.11 19.74 -2.49
CA ILE A 173 19.41 18.59 -1.95
C ILE A 173 18.10 18.39 -2.71
N GLU A 174 17.95 17.22 -3.32
CA GLU A 174 16.73 16.81 -4.03
C GLU A 174 16.03 15.66 -3.29
N PHE A 175 14.74 15.82 -3.03
CA PHE A 175 13.90 14.78 -2.47
C PHE A 175 13.29 13.93 -3.58
N GLY A 176 13.50 12.62 -3.48
CA GLY A 176 12.86 11.65 -4.37
C GLY A 176 11.41 11.34 -3.96
N MET A 177 10.80 10.35 -4.61
CA MET A 177 9.47 9.86 -4.27
C MET A 177 9.48 9.22 -2.88
N ILE A 178 8.65 9.74 -1.98
CA ILE A 178 8.59 9.33 -0.57
C ILE A 178 7.61 8.17 -0.43
N ARG A 179 8.09 7.04 0.07
CA ARG A 179 7.24 5.88 0.35
C ARG A 179 6.74 5.93 1.78
N VAL A 180 5.41 5.96 1.92
CA VAL A 180 4.74 5.98 3.22
C VAL A 180 3.98 4.68 3.44
N TYR A 181 4.26 4.02 4.55
CA TYR A 181 3.53 2.85 5.04
C TYR A 181 2.65 3.26 6.22
N THR A 182 1.39 2.80 6.19
CA THR A 182 0.47 2.89 7.33
C THR A 182 -0.32 1.58 7.43
N ASP A 183 -0.58 1.12 8.64
CA ASP A 183 -1.40 -0.07 8.90
C ASP A 183 -2.90 0.18 8.69
N ASN A 184 -3.30 1.45 8.73
CA ASN A 184 -4.66 1.90 8.47
C ASN A 184 -4.65 3.30 7.82
N VAL A 185 -5.82 3.78 7.40
CA VAL A 185 -5.95 5.10 6.74
C VAL A 185 -5.72 6.22 7.76
N ALA A 186 -4.48 6.43 8.14
CA ALA A 186 -4.09 7.52 9.04
C ALA A 186 -3.63 8.74 8.23
N LYS A 187 -4.58 9.46 7.63
CA LYS A 187 -4.30 10.68 6.85
C LYS A 187 -3.45 11.70 7.60
N TYR A 188 -3.60 11.80 8.95
CA TYR A 188 -2.81 12.72 9.74
C TYR A 188 -1.29 12.45 9.64
N TRP A 189 -0.89 11.18 9.39
CA TRP A 189 0.53 10.82 9.31
C TRP A 189 1.20 11.45 8.08
N ALA A 190 0.65 11.23 6.88
CA ALA A 190 1.24 11.75 5.64
C ALA A 190 0.91 13.24 5.41
N GLU A 191 -0.36 13.64 5.58
CA GLU A 191 -0.83 14.96 5.19
C GLU A 191 -0.52 16.04 6.26
N ARG A 192 -0.68 15.74 7.56
CA ARG A 192 -0.50 16.74 8.62
C ARG A 192 0.85 16.68 9.29
N PHE A 193 1.33 15.45 9.64
CA PHE A 193 2.63 15.32 10.28
C PHE A 193 3.78 15.46 9.29
N LEU A 194 3.79 14.67 8.20
CA LEU A 194 4.85 14.73 7.19
C LEU A 194 4.66 15.88 6.20
N GLU A 195 3.46 16.45 6.10
CA GLU A 195 3.10 17.57 5.21
C GLU A 195 3.39 17.27 3.73
N LEU A 196 3.04 16.05 3.31
CA LEU A 196 3.28 15.55 1.95
C LEU A 196 1.99 15.50 1.15
N GLU A 197 2.13 15.59 -0.18
CA GLU A 197 1.03 15.38 -1.12
C GLU A 197 1.11 13.99 -1.78
N GLU A 198 -0.05 13.40 -2.03
CA GLU A 198 -0.14 12.13 -2.76
C GLU A 198 0.45 12.28 -4.17
N ALA A 199 1.33 11.36 -4.56
CA ALA A 199 1.88 11.33 -5.91
C ALA A 199 0.86 10.87 -6.94
N ASN A 200 -0.03 9.94 -6.55
CA ASN A 200 -1.09 9.42 -7.37
C ASN A 200 -2.43 9.51 -6.62
N SER A 201 -3.49 9.98 -7.30
CA SER A 201 -4.83 9.96 -6.70
C SER A 201 -5.39 8.54 -6.61
N ASP A 202 -6.37 8.31 -5.72
CA ASP A 202 -7.06 7.02 -5.58
C ASP A 202 -7.73 6.58 -6.89
N GLU A 203 -8.27 7.52 -7.69
CA GLU A 203 -8.85 7.28 -9.01
C GLU A 203 -7.79 6.80 -10.01
N SER A 204 -6.64 7.48 -10.04
CA SER A 204 -5.51 7.10 -10.90
C SER A 204 -4.97 5.73 -10.54
N ASN A 205 -4.76 5.47 -9.25
CA ASN A 205 -4.31 4.19 -8.74
C ASN A 205 -5.28 3.05 -9.10
N THR A 206 -6.58 3.26 -8.85
CA THR A 206 -7.62 2.25 -9.15
C THR A 206 -7.66 1.91 -10.64
N SER A 207 -7.65 2.93 -11.51
CA SER A 207 -7.70 2.72 -12.97
C SER A 207 -6.44 2.01 -13.46
N ARG A 208 -5.25 2.49 -13.10
CA ARG A 208 -3.96 1.91 -13.52
C ARG A 208 -3.77 0.49 -13.01
N ALA A 209 -4.09 0.23 -11.74
CA ALA A 209 -3.95 -1.10 -11.15
C ALA A 209 -4.85 -2.11 -11.87
N PHE A 210 -6.14 -1.79 -12.08
CA PHE A 210 -7.04 -2.67 -12.78
C PHE A 210 -6.60 -2.90 -14.23
N GLU A 211 -6.28 -1.85 -14.97
CA GLU A 211 -5.86 -1.95 -16.38
C GLU A 211 -4.55 -2.75 -16.54
N ALA A 212 -3.60 -2.56 -15.63
CA ALA A 212 -2.35 -3.31 -15.65
C ALA A 212 -2.57 -4.81 -15.41
N VAL A 213 -3.41 -5.15 -14.42
CA VAL A 213 -3.76 -6.56 -14.13
C VAL A 213 -4.54 -7.16 -15.29
N GLU A 214 -5.57 -6.49 -15.81
CA GLU A 214 -6.37 -6.96 -16.94
C GLU A 214 -5.48 -7.22 -18.18
N LEU A 215 -4.54 -6.32 -18.47
CA LEU A 215 -3.61 -6.46 -19.60
C LEU A 215 -2.68 -7.67 -19.42
N GLU A 216 -2.12 -7.86 -18.23
CA GLU A 216 -1.22 -9.00 -17.94
C GLU A 216 -1.98 -10.33 -17.98
N LEU A 217 -3.17 -10.41 -17.40
CA LEU A 217 -4.04 -11.59 -17.48
C LEU A 217 -4.44 -11.89 -18.93
N LYS A 218 -4.85 -10.86 -19.69
CA LYS A 218 -5.19 -10.99 -21.11
C LYS A 218 -4.02 -11.56 -21.92
N ARG A 219 -2.82 -11.03 -21.71
CA ARG A 219 -1.60 -11.46 -22.40
C ARG A 219 -1.22 -12.90 -22.05
N SER A 220 -1.34 -13.27 -20.78
CA SER A 220 -0.89 -14.56 -20.28
C SER A 220 -1.89 -15.69 -20.49
N MET A 221 -3.20 -15.39 -20.56
CA MET A 221 -4.25 -16.40 -20.42
C MET A 221 -5.29 -16.36 -21.54
N LYS A 222 -5.71 -15.19 -22.05
CA LYS A 222 -6.91 -15.05 -22.90
C LYS A 222 -6.91 -15.92 -24.17
N LYS A 223 -5.74 -16.27 -24.68
CA LYS A 223 -5.64 -17.11 -25.91
C LYS A 223 -5.95 -18.58 -25.63
N HIS A 224 -5.48 -19.13 -24.50
CA HIS A 224 -5.48 -20.55 -24.20
C HIS A 224 -6.29 -20.93 -22.97
N PHE A 225 -6.55 -20.01 -22.04
CA PHE A 225 -7.23 -20.20 -20.77
C PHE A 225 -8.30 -19.12 -20.60
N ARG A 226 -9.31 -19.14 -21.49
CA ARG A 226 -10.29 -18.03 -21.59
C ARG A 226 -11.19 -17.95 -20.38
N ARG A 227 -11.67 -19.10 -19.89
CA ARG A 227 -12.56 -19.15 -18.74
C ARG A 227 -11.85 -18.63 -17.50
N ASP A 228 -10.66 -19.17 -17.21
CA ASP A 228 -9.83 -18.73 -16.10
C ASP A 228 -9.46 -17.24 -16.19
N TYR A 229 -9.23 -16.71 -17.42
CA TYR A 229 -9.00 -15.27 -17.60
C TYR A 229 -10.17 -14.44 -17.09
N TYR A 230 -11.42 -14.80 -17.45
CA TYR A 230 -12.58 -14.03 -16.99
C TYR A 230 -12.79 -14.18 -15.50
N ILE A 231 -12.64 -15.37 -14.93
CA ILE A 231 -12.77 -15.61 -13.48
C ILE A 231 -11.79 -14.75 -12.69
N LEU A 232 -10.50 -14.76 -13.03
CA LEU A 232 -9.47 -13.98 -12.32
C LEU A 232 -9.65 -12.47 -12.53
N ARG A 233 -10.04 -12.05 -13.74
CA ARG A 233 -10.36 -10.65 -14.03
C ARG A 233 -11.53 -10.15 -13.17
N ASP A 234 -12.60 -10.92 -13.10
CA ASP A 234 -13.80 -10.52 -12.36
C ASP A 234 -13.57 -10.62 -10.84
N SER A 235 -12.75 -11.56 -10.38
CA SER A 235 -12.28 -11.59 -8.99
C SER A 235 -11.54 -10.30 -8.63
N MET A 236 -10.63 -9.81 -9.50
CA MET A 236 -9.96 -8.53 -9.29
C MET A 236 -10.95 -7.36 -9.28
N LEU A 237 -11.88 -7.32 -10.24
CA LEU A 237 -12.89 -6.28 -10.33
C LEU A 237 -13.79 -6.25 -9.09
N SER A 238 -14.16 -7.42 -8.58
CA SER A 238 -15.00 -7.58 -7.40
C SER A 238 -14.35 -6.97 -6.14
N THR A 239 -13.03 -7.12 -5.98
CA THR A 239 -12.32 -6.50 -4.84
C THR A 239 -12.32 -4.99 -4.87
N MET A 240 -12.61 -4.37 -6.02
CA MET A 240 -12.64 -2.92 -6.21
C MET A 240 -14.06 -2.34 -6.34
N LYS A 241 -15.11 -3.11 -6.00
CA LYS A 241 -16.52 -2.68 -6.12
C LYS A 241 -16.93 -1.60 -5.11
N THR A 242 -16.30 -1.57 -3.95
CA THR A 242 -16.61 -0.64 -2.87
C THR A 242 -15.39 0.20 -2.54
N ARG A 243 -15.60 1.43 -2.07
CA ARG A 243 -14.51 2.29 -1.60
C ARG A 243 -13.95 1.74 -0.29
N GLN A 244 -12.72 1.28 -0.32
CA GLN A 244 -12.04 0.68 0.82
C GLN A 244 -10.52 0.77 0.66
N LEU A 245 -9.79 0.59 1.75
CA LEU A 245 -8.34 0.44 1.69
C LEU A 245 -7.97 -0.82 0.90
N PHE A 246 -7.16 -0.66 -0.11
CA PHE A 246 -6.74 -1.70 -1.04
C PHE A 246 -5.23 -1.93 -0.90
N ASN A 247 -4.86 -3.12 -0.45
CA ASN A 247 -3.48 -3.59 -0.41
C ASN A 247 -3.25 -4.53 -1.58
N TYR A 248 -2.53 -4.06 -2.60
CA TYR A 248 -2.37 -4.75 -3.87
C TYR A 248 -1.80 -6.16 -3.71
N ASP A 249 -0.70 -6.31 -2.96
CA ASP A 249 -0.02 -7.59 -2.80
C ASP A 249 -0.90 -8.62 -2.07
N ASP A 250 -1.63 -8.18 -1.04
CA ASP A 250 -2.57 -9.03 -0.30
C ASP A 250 -3.74 -9.48 -1.18
N VAL A 251 -4.24 -8.59 -2.03
CA VAL A 251 -5.33 -8.92 -2.96
C VAL A 251 -4.87 -9.92 -4.01
N ILE A 252 -3.72 -9.67 -4.66
CA ILE A 252 -3.14 -10.65 -5.60
C ILE A 252 -2.85 -11.97 -4.88
N GLY A 253 -2.32 -11.90 -3.67
CA GLY A 253 -2.11 -13.08 -2.82
C GLY A 253 -3.40 -13.90 -2.66
N ARG A 254 -4.49 -13.28 -2.21
CA ARG A 254 -5.79 -13.94 -1.96
C ARG A 254 -6.42 -14.51 -3.22
N ILE A 255 -6.42 -13.76 -4.34
CA ILE A 255 -7.00 -14.21 -5.61
C ILE A 255 -6.31 -15.49 -6.11
N PHE A 256 -4.98 -15.61 -5.95
CA PHE A 256 -4.22 -16.74 -6.46
C PHE A 256 -4.03 -17.87 -5.44
N THR A 257 -4.25 -17.63 -4.13
CA THR A 257 -4.10 -18.68 -3.11
C THR A 257 -5.30 -19.63 -3.15
N GLY A 258 -5.02 -20.90 -3.43
CA GLY A 258 -6.05 -21.93 -3.52
C GLY A 258 -6.91 -21.87 -4.79
N TYR A 259 -6.58 -20.99 -5.75
CA TYR A 259 -7.28 -20.95 -7.04
C TYR A 259 -7.08 -22.27 -7.79
N GLN A 260 -8.18 -22.90 -8.16
CA GLN A 260 -8.21 -24.13 -8.96
C GLN A 260 -8.55 -23.76 -10.39
N PRO A 261 -7.62 -23.92 -11.36
CA PRO A 261 -7.91 -23.66 -12.76
C PRO A 261 -9.00 -24.56 -13.31
N GLU A 262 -9.86 -23.97 -14.13
CA GLU A 262 -10.89 -24.69 -14.90
C GLU A 262 -10.32 -25.36 -16.14
N GLU A 263 -9.20 -24.83 -16.67
CA GLU A 263 -8.60 -25.29 -17.91
C GLU A 263 -7.25 -25.96 -17.64
N ASP A 264 -7.04 -27.14 -18.25
CA ASP A 264 -5.83 -27.94 -18.10
C ASP A 264 -4.55 -27.19 -18.55
N GLY A 265 -3.48 -27.40 -17.80
CA GLY A 265 -2.17 -26.81 -18.10
C GLY A 265 -1.94 -25.40 -17.58
N LEU A 266 -2.92 -24.73 -16.99
CA LEU A 266 -2.75 -23.43 -16.36
C LEU A 266 -2.02 -23.53 -14.99
N THR A 267 -2.24 -24.61 -14.25
CA THR A 267 -1.66 -24.82 -12.90
C THR A 267 -0.15 -24.57 -12.86
N SER A 268 0.59 -25.10 -13.83
CA SER A 268 2.05 -24.91 -13.94
C SER A 268 2.49 -23.48 -14.21
N LYS A 269 1.59 -22.61 -14.67
CA LYS A 269 1.86 -21.21 -15.04
C LYS A 269 1.41 -20.20 -13.99
N LEU A 270 0.49 -20.59 -13.08
CA LEU A 270 -0.10 -19.68 -12.10
C LEU A 270 0.94 -18.92 -11.27
N GLN A 271 1.96 -19.63 -10.76
CA GLN A 271 3.01 -19.01 -9.95
C GLN A 271 3.78 -17.94 -10.73
N SER A 272 4.13 -18.21 -11.99
CA SER A 272 4.84 -17.25 -12.84
C SER A 272 3.97 -16.04 -13.20
N ILE A 273 2.67 -16.24 -13.40
CA ILE A 273 1.70 -15.14 -13.63
C ILE A 273 1.60 -14.28 -12.38
N LYS A 274 1.42 -14.90 -11.20
CA LYS A 274 1.38 -14.20 -9.91
C LYS A 274 2.62 -13.33 -9.71
N GLN A 275 3.81 -13.87 -9.96
CA GLN A 275 5.07 -13.13 -9.81
C GLN A 275 5.17 -11.92 -10.77
N ARG A 276 4.64 -12.03 -11.99
CA ARG A 276 4.59 -10.88 -12.92
C ARG A 276 3.58 -9.82 -12.46
N LEU A 277 2.43 -10.24 -11.92
CA LEU A 277 1.43 -9.32 -11.36
C LEU A 277 2.01 -8.53 -10.19
N LEU A 278 2.71 -9.17 -9.24
CA LEU A 278 3.32 -8.52 -8.09
C LEU A 278 4.37 -7.45 -8.45
N LYS A 279 4.90 -7.46 -9.68
CA LYS A 279 5.84 -6.46 -10.20
C LYS A 279 5.18 -5.33 -10.99
N LEU A 280 3.84 -5.31 -11.08
CA LEU A 280 3.14 -4.28 -11.86
C LEU A 280 3.15 -2.88 -11.22
N PRO A 281 3.08 -2.72 -9.88
CA PRO A 281 3.09 -1.39 -9.28
C PRO A 281 4.24 -0.52 -9.79
N GLU A 282 5.48 -1.00 -9.71
CA GLU A 282 6.66 -0.26 -10.18
C GLU A 282 6.66 -0.07 -11.70
N LYS A 283 6.24 -1.10 -12.46
CA LYS A 283 6.24 -1.05 -13.93
C LYS A 283 5.18 -0.14 -14.52
N LYS A 284 4.10 0.09 -13.78
CA LYS A 284 2.91 0.80 -14.25
C LYS A 284 2.61 2.05 -13.44
N ASN A 285 3.48 2.40 -12.51
CA ASN A 285 3.43 3.60 -11.70
C ASN A 285 2.08 3.78 -11.00
N PHE A 286 1.72 2.81 -10.15
CA PHE A 286 0.61 2.90 -9.22
C PHE A 286 1.04 2.38 -7.85
N ASP A 287 0.41 2.91 -6.81
CA ASP A 287 0.79 2.61 -5.43
C ASP A 287 0.38 1.19 -5.02
N ARG A 288 1.13 0.58 -4.12
CA ARG A 288 0.77 -0.73 -3.54
C ARG A 288 -0.38 -0.63 -2.53
N GLN A 289 -0.60 0.57 -1.96
CA GLN A 289 -1.69 0.86 -1.04
C GLN A 289 -2.43 2.14 -1.47
N PHE A 290 -3.75 2.07 -1.62
CA PHE A 290 -4.62 3.20 -1.96
C PHE A 290 -6.07 2.90 -1.56
N ASN A 291 -6.97 3.89 -1.59
CA ASN A 291 -8.39 3.60 -1.50
C ASN A 291 -8.97 3.36 -2.88
N THR A 292 -9.79 2.35 -3.02
CA THR A 292 -10.48 2.09 -4.28
C THR A 292 -11.45 3.22 -4.63
N ALA A 293 -11.52 3.58 -5.91
CA ALA A 293 -12.46 4.51 -6.50
C ALA A 293 -13.35 3.78 -7.53
N PRO A 294 -14.45 3.10 -7.10
CA PRO A 294 -15.26 2.24 -7.96
C PRO A 294 -15.85 2.93 -9.18
N GLU A 295 -16.04 4.24 -9.10
CA GLU A 295 -16.60 5.09 -10.15
C GLU A 295 -15.80 5.07 -11.45
N VAL A 296 -14.48 4.96 -11.38
CA VAL A 296 -13.62 4.91 -12.59
C VAL A 296 -13.71 3.56 -13.32
N LEU A 297 -14.21 2.52 -12.66
CA LEU A 297 -14.31 1.17 -13.21
C LEU A 297 -15.69 0.84 -13.82
N LYS A 298 -16.66 1.76 -13.78
CA LYS A 298 -18.02 1.51 -14.29
C LYS A 298 -18.07 0.99 -15.73
N LYS A 299 -17.21 1.51 -16.61
CA LYS A 299 -17.14 1.05 -18.01
C LYS A 299 -16.47 -0.32 -18.15
N LYS A 300 -15.57 -0.68 -17.23
CA LYS A 300 -14.83 -1.95 -17.24
C LYS A 300 -15.68 -3.14 -16.78
N ARG A 301 -16.80 -2.88 -16.14
CA ARG A 301 -17.78 -3.91 -15.71
C ARG A 301 -18.62 -4.45 -16.84
N ARG A 302 -18.63 -3.77 -17.99
CA ARG A 302 -19.41 -4.18 -19.16
C ARG A 302 -18.61 -5.16 -20.01
N LEU A 303 -19.18 -6.33 -20.27
CA LEU A 303 -18.63 -7.32 -21.19
C LEU A 303 -19.54 -7.47 -22.41
N ALA A 304 -18.92 -7.71 -23.55
CA ALA A 304 -19.64 -7.95 -24.79
C ALA A 304 -19.07 -9.17 -25.50
N PHE A 305 -19.95 -10.10 -25.87
CA PHE A 305 -19.60 -11.33 -26.55
C PHE A 305 -20.35 -11.40 -27.87
N ARG A 306 -19.63 -11.45 -28.98
CA ARG A 306 -20.25 -11.67 -30.29
C ARG A 306 -20.73 -13.11 -30.39
N ILE A 307 -22.01 -13.29 -30.61
CA ILE A 307 -22.65 -14.62 -30.82
C ILE A 307 -22.62 -14.99 -32.29
N LYS A 308 -23.15 -14.12 -33.13
CA LYS A 308 -23.10 -14.17 -34.61
C LYS A 308 -23.27 -12.77 -35.18
N ASP A 309 -23.26 -12.65 -36.50
CA ASP A 309 -23.50 -11.38 -37.16
C ASP A 309 -24.87 -10.81 -36.77
N GLY A 310 -24.88 -9.58 -36.26
CA GLY A 310 -26.07 -8.90 -35.80
C GLY A 310 -26.56 -9.31 -34.40
N ILE A 311 -25.90 -10.28 -33.70
CA ILE A 311 -26.25 -10.67 -32.33
C ILE A 311 -25.06 -10.62 -31.42
N GLU A 312 -25.18 -9.81 -30.38
CA GLU A 312 -24.19 -9.63 -29.33
C GLU A 312 -24.84 -9.84 -27.95
N LEU A 313 -24.19 -10.62 -27.10
CA LEU A 313 -24.55 -10.74 -25.69
C LEU A 313 -23.79 -9.67 -24.90
N ARG A 314 -24.51 -8.80 -24.21
CA ARG A 314 -23.91 -7.78 -23.34
C ARG A 314 -24.27 -8.05 -21.89
N ILE A 315 -23.24 -8.11 -21.05
CA ILE A 315 -23.37 -8.22 -19.60
C ILE A 315 -23.07 -6.83 -19.03
N THR A 316 -24.09 -6.23 -18.40
CA THR A 316 -24.03 -4.82 -17.95
C THR A 316 -24.17 -4.67 -16.45
N GLY A 317 -24.45 -5.75 -15.74
CA GLY A 317 -24.65 -5.79 -14.29
C GLY A 317 -23.34 -5.91 -13.50
N ASP A 318 -23.49 -5.84 -12.17
CA ASP A 318 -22.40 -6.08 -11.21
C ASP A 318 -22.22 -7.59 -10.90
N GLU A 319 -22.89 -8.46 -11.65
CA GLU A 319 -22.86 -9.90 -11.43
C GLU A 319 -21.52 -10.47 -11.89
N THR A 320 -20.80 -11.03 -10.95
CA THR A 320 -19.54 -11.74 -11.19
C THR A 320 -19.76 -13.18 -11.67
N ASP A 321 -20.96 -13.70 -11.44
CA ASP A 321 -21.30 -15.12 -11.62
C ASP A 321 -22.10 -15.38 -12.90
N PHE A 322 -22.02 -14.47 -13.88
CA PHE A 322 -22.74 -14.65 -15.16
C PHE A 322 -22.36 -15.96 -15.89
N MET A 323 -21.23 -16.56 -15.54
CA MET A 323 -20.83 -17.86 -16.11
C MET A 323 -21.65 -19.02 -15.60
N ASP A 324 -22.31 -18.88 -14.46
CA ASP A 324 -23.22 -19.91 -13.92
C ASP A 324 -24.60 -19.89 -14.61
N ASP A 325 -24.97 -18.70 -15.12
CA ASP A 325 -26.25 -18.52 -15.88
C ASP A 325 -26.09 -18.77 -17.37
N ILE A 326 -24.88 -18.96 -17.90
CA ILE A 326 -24.63 -19.13 -19.32
C ILE A 326 -23.83 -20.40 -19.58
N THR A 327 -24.44 -21.38 -20.22
CA THR A 327 -23.76 -22.61 -20.62
C THR A 327 -23.65 -22.73 -22.14
N ALA A 328 -22.61 -23.39 -22.59
CA ALA A 328 -22.41 -23.68 -24.01
C ALA A 328 -22.44 -25.18 -24.28
N TYR A 329 -23.14 -25.61 -25.33
CA TYR A 329 -23.16 -27.01 -25.76
C TYR A 329 -23.12 -27.13 -27.28
N LYS A 330 -22.81 -28.33 -27.75
CA LYS A 330 -22.91 -28.71 -29.17
C LYS A 330 -23.96 -29.82 -29.28
N ASP A 331 -24.78 -29.74 -30.34
CA ASP A 331 -25.66 -30.84 -30.69
C ASP A 331 -24.90 -31.97 -31.42
N SER A 332 -25.64 -33.05 -31.74
CA SER A 332 -25.10 -34.22 -32.44
C SER A 332 -24.58 -33.90 -33.86
N VAL A 333 -24.99 -32.78 -34.45
CA VAL A 333 -24.62 -32.33 -35.81
C VAL A 333 -23.46 -31.31 -35.72
N GLY A 334 -23.00 -30.99 -34.50
CA GLY A 334 -21.87 -30.04 -34.27
C GLY A 334 -22.29 -28.58 -34.22
N LYS A 335 -23.57 -28.22 -34.26
CA LYS A 335 -24.03 -26.84 -34.07
C LYS A 335 -23.81 -26.41 -32.63
N ARG A 336 -23.37 -25.18 -32.45
CA ARG A 336 -23.05 -24.60 -31.15
C ARG A 336 -24.21 -23.74 -30.65
N TYR A 337 -24.53 -23.88 -29.39
CA TYR A 337 -25.59 -23.15 -28.71
C TYR A 337 -25.08 -22.54 -27.42
N LEU A 338 -25.67 -21.41 -27.04
CA LEU A 338 -25.60 -20.85 -25.69
C LEU A 338 -26.97 -20.97 -25.06
N GLN A 339 -27.02 -21.53 -23.88
CA GLN A 339 -28.20 -21.55 -23.03
C GLN A 339 -28.02 -20.52 -21.93
N ILE A 340 -28.99 -19.63 -21.80
CA ILE A 340 -28.97 -18.51 -20.86
C ILE A 340 -30.14 -18.70 -19.92
N ARG A 341 -29.92 -18.68 -18.62
CA ARG A 341 -31.00 -18.69 -17.63
C ARG A 341 -31.75 -17.37 -17.73
N CYS A 342 -33.01 -17.45 -18.11
CA CYS A 342 -33.93 -16.33 -18.25
C CYS A 342 -34.88 -16.28 -17.07
N ILE A 343 -34.89 -15.19 -16.31
CA ILE A 343 -35.84 -14.95 -15.20
C ILE A 343 -36.92 -13.95 -15.58
N ASP A 344 -36.75 -13.22 -16.69
CA ASP A 344 -37.73 -12.27 -17.20
C ASP A 344 -38.77 -12.99 -18.07
N GLN A 345 -40.05 -12.99 -17.63
CA GLN A 345 -41.12 -13.71 -18.30
C GLN A 345 -41.42 -13.18 -19.69
N GLU A 346 -41.40 -11.86 -19.89
CA GLU A 346 -41.68 -11.25 -21.19
C GLU A 346 -40.63 -11.66 -22.23
N THR A 347 -39.37 -11.63 -21.85
CA THR A 347 -38.27 -12.11 -22.71
C THR A 347 -38.36 -13.59 -22.97
N PHE A 348 -38.71 -14.41 -21.98
CA PHE A 348 -38.88 -15.84 -22.15
C PHE A 348 -40.00 -16.16 -23.15
N ASP A 349 -41.14 -15.47 -23.05
CA ASP A 349 -42.28 -15.67 -23.92
C ASP A 349 -42.00 -15.33 -25.39
N VAL A 350 -41.15 -14.31 -25.64
CA VAL A 350 -40.73 -13.94 -27.01
C VAL A 350 -39.98 -15.07 -27.70
N PHE A 351 -39.15 -15.80 -26.95
CA PHE A 351 -38.33 -16.88 -27.51
C PHE A 351 -38.90 -18.27 -27.32
N SER A 352 -40.03 -18.41 -26.58
CA SER A 352 -40.74 -19.66 -26.44
C SER A 352 -41.46 -20.04 -27.77
N LYS A 353 -41.15 -21.21 -28.29
CA LYS A 353 -41.95 -21.73 -29.43
C LYS A 353 -43.34 -22.12 -28.93
N ARG A 354 -44.37 -21.59 -29.57
CA ARG A 354 -45.72 -22.15 -29.38
C ARG A 354 -45.66 -23.62 -29.81
N GLN A 355 -45.98 -24.51 -28.88
CA GLN A 355 -46.18 -25.93 -29.18
C GLN A 355 -47.41 -26.09 -30.00
#